data_b69cf49e92f5d5f1f2fc5af2aa007e13
#
_entry.id   b69cf49e92f5d5f1f2fc5af2aa007e13
#
_cell.length_a   1.000
_cell.length_b   1.000
_cell.length_c   1.000
_cell.angle_alpha   90.00
_cell.angle_beta   90.00
_cell.angle_gamma   90.00
#
_symmetry.space_group_name_H-M   'P 1'
#
loop_
_entity.id
_entity.type
_entity.pdbx_description
1 polymer ?
#
loop_
_entity_poly.entity_id
_entity_poly.type
_entity_poly.pdbx_seq_one_letter_code
_entity_poly.pdbx_strand_id
1 'polypeptide(L)'
;MENKRLIIEYREYSSEEELPNEYKELYAKAIEATKGSYAPYSNFHVGAALMLDSGEILTGANQENIAYPSGLCAERVALFGAHSNRPERSVEAIAIVAETGGSITERYAFPCGACRQVMIESQQRAGKNIKVLIGSCSKILMVDSVTDLLPFVFDGLEA
;
A
#
# COMPACT_ATOMS: atom_id res chain seq x y z
N MET A 1 8.23 26.75 25.40
CA MET A 1 7.99 25.35 24.99
C MET A 1 6.50 25.24 24.68
N GLU A 2 6.14 24.78 23.52
CA GLU A 2 4.75 24.61 23.08
C GLU A 2 4.49 23.11 22.83
N ASN A 3 3.41 22.58 23.41
CA ASN A 3 2.97 21.21 23.15
C ASN A 3 2.00 21.21 21.96
N LYS A 4 2.31 20.43 20.91
CA LYS A 4 1.44 20.24 19.75
C LYS A 4 0.86 18.82 19.78
N ARG A 5 -0.32 18.65 19.20
CA ARG A 5 -0.98 17.34 19.05
C ARG A 5 -1.10 17.00 17.58
N LEU A 6 -0.87 15.75 17.27
CA LEU A 6 -1.20 15.14 15.99
C LEU A 6 -2.38 14.18 16.20
N ILE A 7 -3.39 14.27 15.35
CA ILE A 7 -4.55 13.38 15.36
C ILE A 7 -4.56 12.68 14.01
N ILE A 8 -4.66 11.36 14.02
CA ILE A 8 -4.81 10.52 12.83
C ILE A 8 -6.20 9.92 12.88
N GLU A 9 -6.98 10.13 11.84
CA GLU A 9 -8.30 9.53 11.65
C GLU A 9 -8.21 8.41 10.63
N TYR A 10 -8.89 7.29 10.91
CA TYR A 10 -8.99 6.17 9.99
C TYR A 10 -10.37 5.53 10.08
N ARG A 11 -10.74 4.77 9.07
CA ARG A 11 -11.97 3.98 9.05
C ARG A 11 -11.63 2.50 9.12
N GLU A 12 -12.46 1.73 9.82
CA GLU A 12 -12.42 0.27 9.78
C GLU A 12 -13.74 -0.25 9.20
N TYR A 13 -13.64 -1.15 8.24
CA TYR A 13 -14.75 -1.87 7.65
C TYR A 13 -14.69 -3.33 8.12
N SER A 14 -15.85 -3.93 8.44
CA SER A 14 -15.93 -5.29 8.94
C SER A 14 -15.84 -6.34 7.84
N SER A 15 -16.03 -5.92 6.59
CA SER A 15 -15.91 -6.78 5.41
C SER A 15 -15.71 -5.95 4.14
N GLU A 16 -15.37 -6.61 3.02
CA GLU A 16 -15.25 -5.96 1.71
C GLU A 16 -16.58 -5.44 1.16
N GLU A 17 -17.71 -6.01 1.60
CA GLU A 17 -19.04 -5.52 1.20
C GLU A 17 -19.31 -4.11 1.71
N GLU A 18 -18.74 -3.74 2.88
CA GLU A 18 -18.87 -2.40 3.46
C GLU A 18 -17.97 -1.36 2.78
N LEU A 19 -16.98 -1.78 2.01
CA LEU A 19 -16.14 -0.85 1.27
C LEU A 19 -16.97 -0.03 0.27
N PRO A 20 -16.61 1.26 0.05
CA PRO A 20 -17.11 2.01 -1.08
C PRO A 20 -16.89 1.23 -2.39
N ASN A 21 -17.88 1.24 -3.27
CA ASN A 21 -17.87 0.41 -4.49
C ASN A 21 -16.61 0.64 -5.35
N GLU A 22 -16.09 1.85 -5.36
CA GLU A 22 -14.87 2.23 -6.09
C GLU A 22 -13.60 1.50 -5.61
N TYR A 23 -13.58 0.98 -4.38
CA TYR A 23 -12.39 0.29 -3.82
C TYR A 23 -12.54 -1.22 -3.73
N LYS A 24 -13.72 -1.79 -3.99
CA LYS A 24 -13.94 -3.24 -3.91
C LYS A 24 -13.05 -4.01 -4.89
N GLU A 25 -13.01 -3.58 -6.14
CA GLU A 25 -12.15 -4.21 -7.15
C GLU A 25 -10.67 -4.04 -6.81
N LEU A 26 -10.26 -2.85 -6.35
CA LEU A 26 -8.89 -2.57 -5.93
C LEU A 26 -8.46 -3.55 -4.81
N TYR A 27 -9.32 -3.75 -3.81
CA TYR A 27 -9.06 -4.64 -2.69
C TYR A 27 -8.98 -6.10 -3.14
N ALA A 28 -9.92 -6.56 -3.96
CA ALA A 28 -9.91 -7.91 -4.54
C ALA A 28 -8.63 -8.16 -5.36
N LYS A 29 -8.15 -7.16 -6.12
CA LYS A 29 -6.89 -7.25 -6.88
C LYS A 29 -5.65 -7.33 -5.97
N ALA A 30 -5.66 -6.69 -4.81
CA ALA A 30 -4.58 -6.83 -3.83
C ALA A 30 -4.52 -8.26 -3.26
N ILE A 31 -5.68 -8.88 -2.98
CA ILE A 31 -5.76 -10.28 -2.57
C ILE A 31 -5.23 -11.20 -3.68
N GLU A 32 -5.68 -11.00 -4.92
CA GLU A 32 -5.23 -11.81 -6.05
C GLU A 32 -3.71 -11.72 -6.26
N ALA A 33 -3.13 -10.52 -6.05
CA ALA A 33 -1.72 -10.26 -6.23
C ALA A 33 -0.82 -11.05 -5.27
N THR A 34 -1.31 -11.52 -4.12
CA THR A 34 -0.53 -12.35 -3.18
C THR A 34 0.01 -13.61 -3.85
N LYS A 35 -0.72 -14.15 -4.85
CA LYS A 35 -0.33 -15.36 -5.62
C LYS A 35 0.94 -15.16 -6.46
N GLY A 36 1.29 -13.92 -6.79
CA GLY A 36 2.52 -13.57 -7.51
C GLY A 36 3.73 -13.38 -6.60
N SER A 37 3.57 -13.54 -5.28
CA SER A 37 4.64 -13.38 -4.31
C SER A 37 5.67 -14.50 -4.39
N TYR A 38 6.95 -14.12 -4.36
CA TYR A 38 8.06 -15.04 -4.16
C TYR A 38 8.63 -14.85 -2.75
N ALA A 39 8.21 -15.71 -1.82
CA ALA A 39 8.53 -15.59 -0.39
C ALA A 39 9.04 -16.92 0.22
N PRO A 40 10.15 -17.52 -0.32
CA PRO A 40 10.62 -18.82 0.13
C PRO A 40 11.28 -18.79 1.52
N TYR A 41 11.64 -17.63 2.04
CA TYR A 41 12.33 -17.49 3.32
C TYR A 41 11.36 -17.19 4.47
N SER A 42 10.39 -16.31 4.24
CA SER A 42 9.45 -15.87 5.27
C SER A 42 8.11 -16.61 5.25
N ASN A 43 7.72 -17.18 4.11
CA ASN A 43 6.36 -17.68 3.85
C ASN A 43 5.28 -16.61 4.10
N PHE A 44 5.65 -15.33 3.91
CA PHE A 44 4.78 -14.17 4.06
C PHE A 44 4.54 -13.53 2.69
N HIS A 45 3.34 -13.73 2.17
CA HIS A 45 2.97 -13.36 0.80
C HIS A 45 2.16 -12.06 0.83
N VAL A 46 2.72 -10.99 0.27
CA VAL A 46 2.08 -9.68 0.24
C VAL A 46 1.68 -9.33 -1.18
N GLY A 47 0.44 -8.91 -1.34
CA GLY A 47 -0.08 -8.31 -2.57
C GLY A 47 -0.40 -6.83 -2.36
N ALA A 48 -0.09 -6.03 -3.36
CA ALA A 48 -0.48 -4.63 -3.43
C ALA A 48 -1.18 -4.36 -4.76
N ALA A 49 -2.22 -3.53 -4.74
CA ALA A 49 -2.90 -3.04 -5.92
C ALA A 49 -2.98 -1.51 -5.87
N LEU A 50 -2.74 -0.86 -7.00
CA LEU A 50 -2.78 0.58 -7.18
C LEU A 50 -3.93 0.94 -8.12
N MET A 51 -4.75 1.91 -7.75
CA MET A 51 -5.71 2.54 -8.65
C MET A 51 -5.11 3.83 -9.17
N LEU A 52 -5.03 3.94 -10.50
CA LEU A 52 -4.58 5.15 -11.17
C LEU A 52 -5.75 6.11 -11.44
N ASP A 53 -5.44 7.36 -11.73
CA ASP A 53 -6.41 8.40 -12.12
C ASP A 53 -7.23 8.08 -13.38
N SER A 54 -6.77 7.12 -14.17
CA SER A 54 -7.49 6.56 -15.32
C SER A 54 -8.52 5.49 -14.94
N GLY A 55 -8.52 5.01 -13.69
CA GLY A 55 -9.26 3.83 -13.26
C GLY A 55 -8.54 2.50 -13.53
N GLU A 56 -7.37 2.52 -14.21
CA GLU A 56 -6.54 1.32 -14.40
C GLU A 56 -6.02 0.82 -13.05
N ILE A 57 -6.08 -0.49 -12.82
CA ILE A 57 -5.51 -1.12 -11.61
C ILE A 57 -4.24 -1.87 -11.98
N LEU A 58 -3.15 -1.53 -11.32
CA LEU A 58 -1.86 -2.21 -11.43
C LEU A 58 -1.55 -2.94 -10.13
N THR A 59 -0.89 -4.09 -10.22
CA THR A 59 -0.59 -4.91 -9.05
C THR A 59 0.90 -5.16 -8.89
N GLY A 60 1.30 -5.52 -7.68
CA GLY A 60 2.63 -6.00 -7.33
C GLY A 60 2.58 -6.98 -6.18
N ALA A 61 3.58 -7.82 -6.08
CA ALA A 61 3.73 -8.77 -4.98
C ALA A 61 5.18 -8.73 -4.49
N ASN A 62 5.41 -9.06 -3.21
CA ASN A 62 6.75 -9.07 -2.65
C ASN A 62 7.64 -10.11 -3.33
N GLN A 63 8.88 -9.74 -3.57
CA GLN A 63 9.90 -10.58 -4.20
C GLN A 63 11.10 -10.67 -3.24
N GLU A 64 11.23 -11.81 -2.60
CA GLU A 64 12.38 -12.06 -1.71
C GLU A 64 13.62 -12.44 -2.52
N ASN A 65 14.77 -12.27 -1.90
CA ASN A 65 16.06 -12.63 -2.46
C ASN A 65 16.98 -13.11 -1.34
N ILE A 66 17.85 -14.07 -1.62
CA ILE A 66 18.84 -14.55 -0.64
C ILE A 66 19.79 -13.43 -0.21
N ALA A 67 20.07 -12.48 -1.11
CA ALA A 67 20.67 -11.20 -0.76
C ALA A 67 19.56 -10.25 -0.29
N TYR A 68 19.21 -10.31 0.99
CA TYR A 68 18.03 -9.64 1.56
C TYR A 68 17.84 -8.17 1.15
N PRO A 69 18.88 -7.33 1.03
CA PRO A 69 18.70 -5.96 0.55
C PRO A 69 18.18 -5.85 -0.89
N SER A 70 18.31 -6.92 -1.70
CA SER A 70 17.84 -6.94 -3.10
C SER A 70 16.35 -7.25 -3.23
N GLY A 71 15.70 -7.74 -2.17
CA GLY A 71 14.27 -8.00 -2.16
C GLY A 71 13.44 -6.72 -2.17
N LEU A 72 12.21 -6.81 -2.68
CA LEU A 72 11.25 -5.69 -2.69
C LEU A 72 9.92 -6.10 -2.06
N CYS A 73 9.34 -5.19 -1.27
CA CYS A 73 7.97 -5.31 -0.80
C CYS A 73 6.99 -5.09 -1.97
N ALA A 74 5.79 -5.66 -1.85
CA ALA A 74 4.73 -5.58 -2.86
C ALA A 74 4.41 -4.13 -3.27
N GLU A 75 4.32 -3.22 -2.31
CA GLU A 75 4.01 -1.81 -2.52
C GLU A 75 5.04 -1.14 -3.43
N ARG A 76 6.34 -1.43 -3.22
CA ARG A 76 7.41 -0.87 -4.06
C ARG A 76 7.45 -1.51 -5.45
N VAL A 77 7.16 -2.80 -5.56
CA VAL A 77 7.02 -3.46 -6.88
C VAL A 77 5.90 -2.80 -7.67
N ALA A 78 4.73 -2.59 -7.05
CA ALA A 78 3.59 -1.95 -7.70
C ALA A 78 3.91 -0.48 -8.07
N LEU A 79 4.38 0.34 -7.13
CA LEU A 79 4.63 1.78 -7.33
C LEU A 79 5.71 2.03 -8.37
N PHE A 80 6.85 1.34 -8.30
CA PHE A 80 7.92 1.50 -9.28
C PHE A 80 7.49 1.03 -10.67
N GLY A 81 6.72 -0.08 -10.73
CA GLY A 81 6.12 -0.56 -11.96
C GLY A 81 5.15 0.46 -12.58
N ALA A 82 4.26 1.04 -11.75
CA ALA A 82 3.33 2.07 -12.19
C ALA A 82 4.07 3.30 -12.72
N HIS A 83 4.98 3.86 -11.95
CA HIS A 83 5.73 5.06 -12.34
C HIS A 83 6.62 4.85 -13.56
N SER A 84 7.14 3.64 -13.78
CA SER A 84 7.96 3.31 -14.95
C SER A 84 7.12 3.13 -16.22
N ASN A 85 5.97 2.47 -16.11
CA ASN A 85 5.17 2.10 -17.28
C ASN A 85 4.03 3.08 -17.57
N ARG A 86 3.65 3.93 -16.62
CA ARG A 86 2.60 4.96 -16.71
C ARG A 86 3.07 6.27 -16.09
N PRO A 87 4.19 6.86 -16.58
CA PRO A 87 4.81 8.03 -15.93
C PRO A 87 3.91 9.27 -15.91
N GLU A 88 2.93 9.32 -16.82
CA GLU A 88 1.96 10.41 -16.93
C GLU A 88 0.74 10.24 -16.01
N ARG A 89 0.62 9.12 -15.32
CA ARG A 89 -0.52 8.82 -14.46
C ARG A 89 -0.21 9.03 -12.98
N SER A 90 -1.25 9.40 -12.24
CA SER A 90 -1.19 9.56 -10.78
C SER A 90 -1.84 8.36 -10.09
N VAL A 91 -1.27 7.95 -8.96
CA VAL A 91 -1.89 6.96 -8.07
C VAL A 91 -2.92 7.68 -7.19
N GLU A 92 -4.13 7.13 -7.07
CA GLU A 92 -5.22 7.65 -6.24
C GLU A 92 -5.46 6.83 -4.98
N ALA A 93 -5.26 5.52 -5.07
CA ALA A 93 -5.42 4.62 -3.94
C ALA A 93 -4.47 3.42 -4.05
N ILE A 94 -4.13 2.86 -2.92
CA ILE A 94 -3.38 1.60 -2.79
C ILE A 94 -4.09 0.68 -1.80
N ALA A 95 -4.27 -0.59 -2.16
CA ALA A 95 -4.70 -1.65 -1.26
C ALA A 95 -3.55 -2.63 -1.02
N ILE A 96 -3.40 -3.09 0.24
CA ILE A 96 -2.34 -3.98 0.69
C ILE A 96 -2.97 -5.12 1.47
N VAL A 97 -2.64 -6.36 1.11
CA VAL A 97 -3.10 -7.56 1.80
C VAL A 97 -1.93 -8.53 1.94
N ALA A 98 -1.87 -9.23 3.05
CA ALA A 98 -0.88 -10.28 3.27
C ALA A 98 -1.53 -11.62 3.60
N GLU A 99 -0.87 -12.69 3.16
CA GLU A 99 -1.22 -14.07 3.44
C GLU A 99 -0.04 -14.81 4.07
N THR A 100 -0.36 -15.75 4.96
CA THR A 100 0.58 -16.73 5.49
C THR A 100 -0.16 -18.04 5.75
N GLY A 101 0.48 -19.18 5.44
CA GLY A 101 -0.17 -20.48 5.58
C GLY A 101 -1.43 -20.65 4.73
N GLY A 102 -1.57 -19.91 3.61
CA GLY A 102 -2.71 -19.99 2.69
C GLY A 102 -3.96 -19.21 3.14
N SER A 103 -3.82 -18.33 4.11
CA SER A 103 -4.92 -17.49 4.61
C SER A 103 -4.47 -16.05 4.80
N ILE A 104 -5.38 -15.10 4.63
CA ILE A 104 -5.14 -13.69 4.96
C ILE A 104 -4.78 -13.57 6.44
N THR A 105 -3.79 -12.73 6.75
CA THR A 105 -3.26 -12.55 8.10
C THR A 105 -4.31 -11.99 9.06
N GLU A 106 -4.27 -12.42 10.34
CA GLU A 106 -5.14 -11.89 11.39
C GLU A 106 -4.86 -10.41 11.70
N ARG A 107 -3.59 -10.01 11.60
CA ARG A 107 -3.16 -8.64 11.84
C ARG A 107 -2.99 -7.90 10.53
N TYR A 108 -3.20 -6.59 10.57
CA TYR A 108 -2.87 -5.72 9.45
C TYR A 108 -1.38 -5.81 9.09
N ALA A 109 -1.09 -6.03 7.83
CA ALA A 109 0.26 -5.95 7.28
C ALA A 109 0.56 -4.50 6.87
N PHE A 110 0.89 -3.66 7.85
CA PHE A 110 1.23 -2.27 7.58
C PHE A 110 2.49 -2.15 6.70
N PRO A 111 2.53 -1.18 5.77
CA PRO A 111 3.71 -0.92 4.97
C PRO A 111 4.91 -0.56 5.84
N CYS A 112 6.08 -1.11 5.52
CA CYS A 112 7.32 -0.81 6.22
C CYS A 112 7.75 0.67 5.99
N GLY A 113 8.71 1.16 6.77
CA GLY A 113 9.18 2.55 6.66
C GLY A 113 9.66 2.94 5.26
N ALA A 114 10.38 2.05 4.57
CA ALA A 114 10.84 2.29 3.20
C ALA A 114 9.66 2.39 2.21
N CYS A 115 8.62 1.55 2.37
CA CYS A 115 7.43 1.63 1.55
C CYS A 115 6.64 2.91 1.81
N ARG A 116 6.49 3.32 3.07
CA ARG A 116 5.83 4.59 3.41
C ARG A 116 6.54 5.78 2.78
N GLN A 117 7.88 5.80 2.77
CA GLN A 117 8.65 6.86 2.13
C GLN A 117 8.41 6.90 0.60
N VAL A 118 8.39 5.74 -0.08
CA VAL A 118 8.09 5.67 -1.51
C VAL A 118 6.64 6.09 -1.80
N MET A 119 5.70 5.73 -0.92
CA MET A 119 4.30 6.15 -1.04
C MET A 119 4.16 7.67 -0.87
N ILE A 120 4.90 8.31 0.05
CA ILE A 120 4.94 9.77 0.20
C ILE A 120 5.43 10.44 -1.08
N GLU A 121 6.52 9.97 -1.66
CA GLU A 121 7.04 10.49 -2.94
C GLU A 121 6.00 10.36 -4.05
N SER A 122 5.29 9.22 -4.11
CA SER A 122 4.20 9.02 -5.06
C SER A 122 3.05 10.01 -4.84
N GLN A 123 2.67 10.28 -3.58
CA GLN A 123 1.64 11.25 -3.24
C GLN A 123 2.03 12.67 -3.63
N GLN A 124 3.28 13.05 -3.42
CA GLN A 124 3.81 14.36 -3.85
C GLN A 124 3.79 14.52 -5.36
N ARG A 125 4.24 13.50 -6.10
CA ARG A 125 4.17 13.48 -7.57
C ARG A 125 2.74 13.61 -8.09
N ALA A 126 1.77 13.01 -7.39
CA ALA A 126 0.35 13.12 -7.73
C ALA A 126 -0.24 14.50 -7.44
N GLY A 127 0.35 15.28 -6.51
CA GLY A 127 -0.18 16.55 -6.04
C GLY A 127 -1.51 16.44 -5.28
N LYS A 128 -1.88 15.21 -4.86
CA LYS A 128 -3.13 14.90 -4.15
C LYS A 128 -2.92 13.70 -3.21
N ASN A 129 -3.78 13.59 -2.19
CA ASN A 129 -3.73 12.49 -1.25
C ASN A 129 -3.96 11.13 -1.94
N ILE A 130 -3.19 10.13 -1.53
CA ILE A 130 -3.38 8.74 -1.91
C ILE A 130 -4.04 8.03 -0.73
N LYS A 131 -5.19 7.42 -0.96
CA LYS A 131 -5.87 6.58 0.05
C LYS A 131 -5.17 5.25 0.20
N VAL A 132 -5.08 4.75 1.43
CA VAL A 132 -4.44 3.48 1.71
C VAL A 132 -5.39 2.55 2.43
N LEU A 133 -5.65 1.38 1.82
CA LEU A 133 -6.43 0.30 2.38
C LEU A 133 -5.49 -0.82 2.83
N ILE A 134 -5.67 -1.32 4.04
CA ILE A 134 -4.85 -2.40 4.59
C ILE A 134 -5.78 -3.48 5.13
N GLY A 135 -5.69 -4.67 4.54
CA GLY A 135 -6.56 -5.80 4.87
C GLY A 135 -6.02 -6.69 5.97
N SER A 136 -6.95 -7.29 6.72
CA SER A 136 -6.77 -8.45 7.59
C SER A 136 -7.88 -9.46 7.31
N CYS A 137 -7.85 -10.63 7.93
CA CYS A 137 -8.89 -11.66 7.73
C CYS A 137 -10.29 -11.24 8.23
N SER A 138 -10.39 -10.20 9.06
CA SER A 138 -11.66 -9.79 9.69
C SER A 138 -12.02 -8.34 9.50
N LYS A 139 -11.08 -7.51 9.01
CA LYS A 139 -11.28 -6.07 8.90
C LYS A 139 -10.40 -5.45 7.81
N ILE A 140 -10.83 -4.30 7.33
CA ILE A 140 -10.08 -3.47 6.39
C ILE A 140 -9.95 -2.08 7.00
N LEU A 141 -8.71 -1.64 7.22
CA LEU A 141 -8.41 -0.27 7.66
C LEU A 141 -8.18 0.62 6.45
N MET A 142 -8.73 1.84 6.46
CA MET A 142 -8.49 2.84 5.44
C MET A 142 -8.10 4.18 6.05
N VAL A 143 -7.02 4.76 5.55
CA VAL A 143 -6.62 6.16 5.78
C VAL A 143 -6.77 6.97 4.51
N ASP A 144 -7.03 8.27 4.65
CA ASP A 144 -7.29 9.17 3.51
C ASP A 144 -6.02 9.73 2.89
N SER A 145 -4.88 9.58 3.55
CA SER A 145 -3.59 10.07 3.08
C SER A 145 -2.44 9.19 3.54
N VAL A 146 -1.41 9.08 2.74
CA VAL A 146 -0.16 8.42 3.15
C VAL A 146 0.50 9.13 4.33
N THR A 147 0.32 10.45 4.49
CA THR A 147 0.83 11.20 5.64
C THR A 147 0.27 10.72 6.96
N ASP A 148 -0.91 10.07 6.98
CA ASP A 148 -1.46 9.45 8.18
C ASP A 148 -0.64 8.24 8.65
N LEU A 149 0.11 7.61 7.74
CA LEU A 149 1.02 6.51 8.03
C LEU A 149 2.47 6.95 8.29
N LEU A 150 2.82 8.19 7.91
CA LEU A 150 4.15 8.77 8.09
C LEU A 150 4.02 10.28 8.39
N PRO A 151 3.61 10.65 9.61
CA PRO A 151 3.26 12.03 9.93
C PRO A 151 4.43 13.03 9.89
N PHE A 152 5.65 12.57 10.08
CA PHE A 152 6.88 13.37 9.96
C PHE A 152 7.65 12.89 8.75
N VAL A 153 7.35 13.48 7.61
CA VAL A 153 7.85 13.05 6.31
C VAL A 153 9.21 13.67 6.00
N PHE A 154 10.01 12.94 5.22
CA PHE A 154 11.13 13.51 4.49
C PHE A 154 10.63 13.79 3.07
N ASP A 155 10.30 15.05 2.78
CA ASP A 155 9.52 15.45 1.61
C ASP A 155 10.21 16.47 0.70
N GLY A 156 11.45 16.84 0.98
CA GLY A 156 12.22 17.71 0.11
C GLY A 156 13.58 18.07 0.68
N LEU A 157 14.45 18.45 -0.23
CA LEU A 157 15.68 19.14 0.05
C LEU A 157 15.46 20.61 -0.33
N GLU A 158 15.73 21.53 0.60
CA GLU A 158 15.82 22.95 0.26
C GLU A 158 16.96 23.12 -0.75
N ALA A 159 16.66 23.61 -1.95
CA ALA A 159 17.62 23.87 -3.01
C ALA A 159 18.15 25.30 -2.92
#